data_d571ddaa0eaa0948205c31c88950912b
#
_entry.id   d571ddaa0eaa0948205c31c88950912b
#
_cell.length_a   1.000
_cell.length_b   1.000
_cell.length_c   1.000
_cell.angle_alpha   90.00
_cell.angle_beta   90.00
_cell.angle_gamma   90.00
#
_symmetry.space_group_name_H-M   'P 1'
#
loop_
_entity.id
_entity.type
_entity.pdbx_description
1 polymer ?
#
loop_
_entity_poly.entity_id
_entity_poly.type
_entity_poly.pdbx_seq_one_letter_code
_entity_poly.pdbx_strand_id
1 'polypeptide(L)'
;MCDSSFKVSPSPDTKSPQVKKRGAVPLVDENGFKVRKVQDVANKTCLESNKTILEEDEETNYIIDGKLRRTTPYFFTYMTYCKLRWRDRTLLDIFSNEFRLYPESYYINALENGQVTLNGKKTNKDTIIRNGDLICHRIHRHEPPVSSRPVKIVSQDENIVVIDKPSGVPVHPTGRFRHNTVTYILKKEHGLNVHPCNRLDRLTSGLMFLGKTAKAAERMVDQIKNREVSKQYIAKVVGEFPVEEITLDKPVYTYDPRVSLNIIDEKLGKEAKTIFKRLSYDGEYSIVLCKPYTGRTHQIRIHLQYLGHPIINDPIYSSPDIWGDSIGKNGEFDKSKVVESLEKVGKTMLTSSWLHRNHKTKNSGELYSGEKCDVCGQDLYTDPNPDDLELYLHAYKYEFNGTDSQHNGWSYKTEFPDWAQEHSKKYMALAIDEAKKSEPTPTAFCVGALLVNSGKILATGYSRELPGNTHAEQCALEKYFTENKVDEVPPGTELYTTMEPCSLRLSGNEPCLDRVIKQNGNISSVFVGVMEPSTFVKNNVSYDKLTNAGINYIKVDGFDEEAVKIAAKGHV
;
A
#
# COMPACT_ATOMS: atom_id res chain seq x y z
N MET A 1 -21.03 -56.54 50.46
CA MET A 1 -22.38 -56.14 50.93
C MET A 1 -22.60 -54.71 50.39
N CYS A 2 -23.60 -54.58 49.52
CA CYS A 2 -24.33 -53.39 49.02
C CYS A 2 -23.44 -52.17 48.53
N ASP A 3 -23.19 -52.00 47.33
CA ASP A 3 -23.96 -51.70 46.11
C ASP A 3 -25.07 -50.65 46.32
N SER A 4 -24.83 -49.44 45.82
CA SER A 4 -25.86 -48.52 45.35
C SER A 4 -25.24 -47.48 44.37
N SER A 5 -25.31 -47.81 43.08
CA SER A 5 -25.16 -46.94 41.95
C SER A 5 -26.25 -45.87 41.91
N PHE A 6 -25.89 -44.59 41.93
CA PHE A 6 -26.80 -43.52 41.52
C PHE A 6 -26.45 -43.10 40.08
N LYS A 7 -27.31 -43.48 39.15
CA LYS A 7 -27.37 -42.91 37.80
C LYS A 7 -27.94 -41.51 37.90
N VAL A 8 -27.15 -40.51 37.50
CA VAL A 8 -27.67 -39.17 37.21
C VAL A 8 -27.95 -39.11 35.71
N SER A 9 -29.22 -38.94 35.37
CA SER A 9 -29.73 -38.67 34.03
C SER A 9 -29.29 -37.25 33.59
N PRO A 10 -28.94 -37.04 32.31
CA PRO A 10 -28.60 -35.70 31.82
C PRO A 10 -29.88 -34.85 31.68
N SER A 11 -29.82 -33.63 32.20
CA SER A 11 -30.82 -32.60 32.02
C SER A 11 -30.81 -32.09 30.58
N PRO A 12 -31.96 -31.66 30.04
CA PRO A 12 -32.07 -31.28 28.63
C PRO A 12 -31.34 -29.96 28.33
N ASP A 13 -30.61 -30.00 27.22
CA ASP A 13 -29.96 -28.83 26.56
C ASP A 13 -30.91 -27.64 26.46
N THR A 14 -30.64 -26.58 27.19
CA THR A 14 -31.18 -25.25 26.92
C THR A 14 -30.41 -24.64 25.76
N LYS A 15 -30.85 -24.89 24.54
CA LYS A 15 -30.44 -24.12 23.37
C LYS A 15 -30.81 -22.66 23.60
N SER A 16 -29.81 -21.80 23.76
CA SER A 16 -29.96 -20.33 23.65
C SER A 16 -30.63 -19.98 22.32
N PRO A 17 -31.61 -19.07 22.29
CA PRO A 17 -32.28 -18.72 21.06
C PRO A 17 -31.27 -18.01 20.13
N GLN A 18 -30.98 -18.62 18.98
CA GLN A 18 -30.33 -17.93 17.89
C GLN A 18 -31.18 -16.70 17.50
N VAL A 19 -30.68 -15.51 17.80
CA VAL A 19 -31.25 -14.28 17.30
C VAL A 19 -31.05 -14.28 15.77
N LYS A 20 -32.10 -14.73 15.07
CA LYS A 20 -32.19 -14.53 13.61
C LYS A 20 -32.02 -13.03 13.37
N LYS A 21 -30.93 -12.63 12.68
CA LYS A 21 -30.81 -11.30 12.10
C LYS A 21 -32.05 -11.09 11.23
N ARG A 22 -33.01 -10.33 11.71
CA ARG A 22 -34.11 -9.86 10.91
C ARG A 22 -33.50 -8.98 9.82
N GLY A 23 -33.51 -9.46 8.58
CA GLY A 23 -33.21 -8.65 7.42
C GLY A 23 -34.07 -7.39 7.52
N ALA A 24 -33.48 -6.23 7.25
CA ALA A 24 -34.23 -4.98 7.19
C ALA A 24 -35.40 -5.20 6.22
N VAL A 25 -36.63 -5.03 6.72
CA VAL A 25 -37.83 -5.07 5.87
C VAL A 25 -37.64 -3.99 4.81
N PRO A 26 -37.64 -4.31 3.51
CA PRO A 26 -37.53 -3.29 2.46
C PRO A 26 -38.67 -2.31 2.64
N LEU A 27 -38.36 -1.01 2.71
CA LEU A 27 -39.37 0.03 2.59
C LEU A 27 -40.03 -0.12 1.22
N VAL A 28 -41.32 -0.37 1.20
CA VAL A 28 -42.15 -0.41 -0.01
C VAL A 28 -43.07 0.83 -0.01
N ASP A 29 -43.34 1.39 -1.18
CA ASP A 29 -44.30 2.45 -1.34
C ASP A 29 -45.76 1.91 -1.21
N GLU A 30 -46.73 2.78 -1.28
CA GLU A 30 -48.15 2.46 -1.20
C GLU A 30 -48.62 1.45 -2.27
N ASN A 31 -47.81 1.20 -3.31
CA ASN A 31 -48.08 0.25 -4.39
C ASN A 31 -47.25 -1.05 -4.25
N GLY A 32 -46.51 -1.24 -3.13
CA GLY A 32 -45.74 -2.44 -2.85
C GLY A 32 -44.38 -2.52 -3.53
N PHE A 33 -43.90 -1.45 -4.21
CA PHE A 33 -42.58 -1.41 -4.83
C PHE A 33 -41.51 -1.00 -3.82
N LYS A 34 -40.32 -1.65 -3.89
CA LYS A 34 -39.17 -1.25 -3.07
C LYS A 34 -38.82 0.21 -3.31
N VAL A 35 -38.95 1.04 -2.28
CA VAL A 35 -38.51 2.42 -2.32
C VAL A 35 -37.00 2.42 -2.56
N ARG A 36 -36.58 3.03 -3.65
CA ARG A 36 -35.16 3.20 -3.97
C ARG A 36 -34.48 3.95 -2.83
N LYS A 37 -33.32 3.46 -2.47
CA LYS A 37 -32.40 3.91 -1.42
C LYS A 37 -32.82 5.16 -0.65
N VAL A 38 -32.87 5.01 0.67
CA VAL A 38 -33.14 6.05 1.68
C VAL A 38 -32.48 7.43 1.39
N GLN A 39 -31.36 7.45 0.66
CA GLN A 39 -30.72 8.66 0.16
C GLN A 39 -31.57 9.50 -0.81
N ASP A 40 -32.39 8.88 -1.66
CA ASP A 40 -33.17 9.62 -2.67
C ASP A 40 -34.40 10.34 -2.02
N VAL A 41 -34.93 9.75 -0.94
CA VAL A 41 -36.03 10.37 -0.16
C VAL A 41 -35.48 11.47 0.76
N ALA A 42 -34.32 11.23 1.38
CA ALA A 42 -33.64 12.26 2.18
C ALA A 42 -33.26 13.48 1.35
N ASN A 43 -32.75 13.24 0.14
CA ASN A 43 -32.43 14.32 -0.79
C ASN A 43 -33.66 15.16 -1.17
N LYS A 44 -34.84 14.56 -1.37
CA LYS A 44 -36.04 15.30 -1.70
C LYS A 44 -36.54 16.22 -0.58
N THR A 45 -36.55 15.74 0.66
CA THR A 45 -37.06 16.50 1.81
C THR A 45 -36.12 17.62 2.27
N CYS A 46 -34.79 17.39 2.15
CA CYS A 46 -33.78 18.42 2.41
C CYS A 46 -33.61 19.40 1.22
N LEU A 47 -33.86 18.94 -0.02
CA LEU A 47 -33.73 19.73 -1.26
C LEU A 47 -34.78 20.80 -1.41
N GLU A 48 -36.01 20.57 -0.93
CA GLU A 48 -37.09 21.57 -1.01
C GLU A 48 -36.82 22.77 -0.11
N SER A 49 -36.07 22.62 0.98
CA SER A 49 -35.67 23.72 1.86
C SER A 49 -34.32 24.37 1.51
N ASN A 50 -33.51 23.77 0.65
CA ASN A 50 -32.12 24.17 0.40
C ASN A 50 -31.61 23.83 -1.02
N LYS A 51 -32.40 24.13 -2.06
CA LYS A 51 -32.01 23.91 -3.47
C LYS A 51 -30.64 24.50 -3.86
N THR A 52 -30.23 25.58 -3.20
CA THR A 52 -28.97 26.30 -3.45
C THR A 52 -27.73 25.56 -2.90
N ILE A 53 -27.89 24.67 -1.93
CA ILE A 53 -26.75 24.07 -1.19
C ILE A 53 -26.15 22.87 -1.90
N LEU A 54 -26.90 22.17 -2.75
CA LEU A 54 -26.39 20.96 -3.43
C LEU A 54 -25.67 21.28 -4.75
N GLU A 55 -25.95 22.44 -5.34
CA GLU A 55 -25.23 22.91 -6.53
C GLU A 55 -23.82 23.42 -6.19
N GLU A 56 -23.62 23.97 -4.99
CA GLU A 56 -22.29 24.38 -4.50
C GLU A 56 -21.34 23.22 -4.16
N ASP A 57 -21.89 22.02 -3.91
CA ASP A 57 -21.10 20.83 -3.54
C ASP A 57 -20.35 20.20 -4.73
N GLU A 58 -20.66 20.56 -5.97
CA GLU A 58 -20.14 19.90 -7.17
C GLU A 58 -18.90 20.57 -7.79
N GLU A 59 -18.59 21.81 -7.47
CA GLU A 59 -17.50 22.57 -8.10
C GLU A 59 -16.28 22.81 -7.20
N THR A 60 -15.71 21.75 -6.63
CA THR A 60 -14.42 21.88 -5.97
C THR A 60 -13.31 21.80 -6.99
N ASN A 61 -12.48 22.84 -7.08
CA ASN A 61 -11.33 22.85 -7.94
C ASN A 61 -10.09 22.29 -7.22
N TYR A 62 -9.27 21.53 -7.96
CA TYR A 62 -7.95 21.15 -7.49
C TYR A 62 -6.95 22.27 -7.77
N ILE A 63 -6.14 22.55 -6.76
CA ILE A 63 -4.99 23.45 -6.87
C ILE A 63 -3.75 22.59 -6.64
N ILE A 64 -2.85 22.58 -7.62
CA ILE A 64 -1.56 21.91 -7.50
C ILE A 64 -0.56 22.95 -7.02
N ASP A 65 0.01 22.70 -5.85
CA ASP A 65 1.00 23.55 -5.21
C ASP A 65 2.23 22.70 -4.89
N GLY A 66 3.20 22.71 -5.79
CA GLY A 66 4.37 21.85 -5.76
C GLY A 66 3.99 20.36 -5.71
N LYS A 67 4.41 19.69 -4.65
CA LYS A 67 4.10 18.27 -4.44
C LYS A 67 2.73 18.00 -3.78
N LEU A 68 1.92 19.03 -3.55
CA LEU A 68 0.63 18.93 -2.88
C LEU A 68 -0.54 19.23 -3.83
N ARG A 69 -1.60 18.44 -3.69
CA ARG A 69 -2.92 18.68 -4.28
C ARG A 69 -3.86 19.16 -3.19
N ARG A 70 -4.47 20.32 -3.38
CA ARG A 70 -5.43 20.95 -2.50
C ARG A 70 -6.81 21.00 -3.13
N THR A 71 -7.83 21.07 -2.29
CA THR A 71 -9.18 21.49 -2.70
C THR A 71 -9.46 22.86 -2.10
N THR A 72 -10.19 23.71 -2.84
CA THR A 72 -10.76 24.91 -2.23
C THR A 72 -11.74 24.51 -1.13
N PRO A 73 -11.77 25.22 0.02
CA PRO A 73 -12.76 24.95 1.05
C PRO A 73 -14.18 25.09 0.50
N TYR A 74 -15.10 24.26 0.95
CA TYR A 74 -16.45 24.17 0.43
C TYR A 74 -17.47 23.81 1.51
N PHE A 75 -18.74 24.17 1.30
CA PHE A 75 -19.80 23.71 2.17
C PHE A 75 -20.26 22.31 1.79
N PHE A 76 -20.47 21.49 2.81
CA PHE A 76 -20.97 20.13 2.65
C PHE A 76 -22.01 19.82 3.74
N THR A 77 -23.11 19.19 3.34
CA THR A 77 -24.15 18.77 4.27
C THR A 77 -24.12 17.26 4.47
N TYR A 78 -23.70 16.84 5.68
CA TYR A 78 -23.89 15.46 6.10
C TYR A 78 -25.33 15.19 6.41
N MET A 79 -25.86 14.09 5.88
CA MET A 79 -27.20 13.61 6.15
C MET A 79 -27.14 12.17 6.65
N THR A 80 -27.79 11.89 7.76
CA THR A 80 -27.88 10.56 8.30
C THR A 80 -29.18 10.34 9.06
N TYR A 81 -29.82 9.20 8.82
CA TYR A 81 -30.94 8.79 9.64
C TYR A 81 -30.48 8.24 10.99
N CYS A 82 -31.35 8.37 12.01
CA CYS A 82 -31.14 7.83 13.32
C CYS A 82 -30.76 6.36 13.25
N LYS A 83 -29.58 6.01 13.78
CA LYS A 83 -29.14 4.62 13.94
C LYS A 83 -29.75 4.02 15.20
N LEU A 84 -29.92 2.69 15.24
CA LEU A 84 -30.52 2.00 16.38
C LEU A 84 -29.86 2.39 17.72
N ARG A 85 -28.53 2.52 17.76
CA ARG A 85 -27.75 2.89 18.95
C ARG A 85 -27.85 4.38 19.34
N TRP A 86 -28.48 5.22 18.54
CA TRP A 86 -28.67 6.65 18.79
C TRP A 86 -30.04 6.97 19.37
N ARG A 87 -30.97 6.01 19.34
CA ARG A 87 -32.32 6.21 19.85
C ARG A 87 -32.30 6.55 21.32
N ASP A 88 -33.19 7.43 21.73
CA ASP A 88 -33.38 7.89 23.09
C ASP A 88 -32.17 8.61 23.72
N ARG A 89 -31.18 8.98 22.90
CA ARG A 89 -30.05 9.83 23.29
C ARG A 89 -30.26 11.26 22.81
N THR A 90 -29.65 12.22 23.51
CA THR A 90 -29.69 13.61 23.08
C THR A 90 -28.79 13.83 21.86
N LEU A 91 -29.11 14.84 21.08
CA LEU A 91 -28.38 15.16 19.86
C LEU A 91 -26.92 15.55 20.17
N LEU A 92 -26.69 16.30 21.26
CA LEU A 92 -25.33 16.65 21.69
C LEU A 92 -24.53 15.43 22.12
N ASP A 93 -25.12 14.49 22.89
CA ASP A 93 -24.46 13.26 23.29
C ASP A 93 -24.03 12.42 22.09
N ILE A 94 -24.88 12.35 21.04
CA ILE A 94 -24.53 11.64 19.81
C ILE A 94 -23.34 12.32 19.12
N PHE A 95 -23.36 13.65 18.99
CA PHE A 95 -22.25 14.37 18.34
C PHE A 95 -20.95 14.26 19.11
N SER A 96 -20.98 14.41 20.43
CA SER A 96 -19.77 14.34 21.29
C SER A 96 -19.15 12.93 21.35
N ASN A 97 -19.94 11.87 21.29
CA ASN A 97 -19.46 10.50 21.48
C ASN A 97 -19.27 9.72 20.17
N GLU A 98 -20.04 10.02 19.11
CA GLU A 98 -19.99 9.28 17.85
C GLU A 98 -19.23 10.02 16.75
N PHE A 99 -19.29 11.37 16.75
CA PHE A 99 -18.63 12.22 15.75
C PHE A 99 -17.48 12.98 16.40
N ARG A 100 -16.31 12.37 16.40
CA ARG A 100 -15.11 12.89 17.10
C ARG A 100 -14.30 13.91 16.26
N LEU A 101 -14.90 14.49 15.24
CA LEU A 101 -14.17 15.38 14.32
C LEU A 101 -13.93 16.77 14.91
N TYR A 102 -14.84 17.23 15.78
CA TYR A 102 -14.81 18.54 16.41
C TYR A 102 -15.02 18.44 17.92
N PRO A 103 -14.58 19.43 18.70
CA PRO A 103 -14.86 19.51 20.13
C PRO A 103 -16.35 19.77 20.39
N GLU A 104 -16.82 19.45 21.60
CA GLU A 104 -18.23 19.62 21.99
C GLU A 104 -18.71 21.06 21.83
N SER A 105 -17.86 22.05 22.17
CA SER A 105 -18.17 23.48 21.99
C SER A 105 -18.53 23.84 20.55
N TYR A 106 -17.89 23.23 19.57
CA TYR A 106 -18.25 23.42 18.17
C TYR A 106 -19.67 22.93 17.88
N TYR A 107 -20.04 21.75 18.38
CA TYR A 107 -21.37 21.20 18.13
C TYR A 107 -22.47 21.98 18.82
N ILE A 108 -22.22 22.54 20.00
CA ILE A 108 -23.13 23.47 20.67
C ILE A 108 -23.38 24.68 19.78
N ASN A 109 -22.33 25.34 19.33
CA ASN A 109 -22.44 26.48 18.42
C ASN A 109 -23.13 26.15 17.09
N ALA A 110 -22.84 24.99 16.52
CA ALA A 110 -23.45 24.52 15.28
C ALA A 110 -24.97 24.29 15.41
N LEU A 111 -25.42 23.80 16.57
CA LEU A 111 -26.84 23.65 16.89
C LEU A 111 -27.50 25.01 17.09
N GLU A 112 -26.89 25.92 17.84
CA GLU A 112 -27.38 27.25 18.11
C GLU A 112 -27.48 28.10 16.82
N ASN A 113 -26.55 27.94 15.90
CA ASN A 113 -26.54 28.66 14.62
C ASN A 113 -27.37 27.97 13.52
N GLY A 114 -28.01 26.81 13.82
CA GLY A 114 -28.82 26.09 12.85
C GLY A 114 -28.01 25.37 11.75
N GLN A 115 -26.71 25.20 11.92
CA GLN A 115 -25.88 24.38 11.04
C GLN A 115 -26.20 22.89 11.19
N VAL A 116 -26.70 22.50 12.38
CA VAL A 116 -27.28 21.18 12.62
C VAL A 116 -28.80 21.32 12.67
N THR A 117 -29.48 20.50 11.85
CA THR A 117 -30.94 20.47 11.81
C THR A 117 -31.46 19.05 12.01
N LEU A 118 -32.65 18.92 12.56
CA LEU A 118 -33.40 17.68 12.70
C LEU A 118 -34.66 17.73 11.85
N ASN A 119 -34.83 16.81 10.91
CA ASN A 119 -35.94 16.76 9.98
C ASN A 119 -36.15 18.12 9.25
N GLY A 120 -35.02 18.77 8.87
CA GLY A 120 -35.03 20.09 8.19
C GLY A 120 -35.32 21.28 9.08
N LYS A 121 -35.50 21.11 10.40
CA LYS A 121 -35.82 22.19 11.34
C LYS A 121 -34.64 22.44 12.29
N LYS A 122 -34.44 23.71 12.66
CA LYS A 122 -33.49 24.07 13.72
C LYS A 122 -33.90 23.36 15.01
N THR A 123 -32.91 22.86 15.71
CA THR A 123 -33.06 22.04 16.92
C THR A 123 -32.09 22.49 18.01
N ASN A 124 -32.17 21.90 19.21
CA ASN A 124 -31.28 22.20 20.32
C ASN A 124 -30.52 20.96 20.80
N LYS A 125 -29.55 21.19 21.66
CA LYS A 125 -28.63 20.17 22.16
C LYS A 125 -29.30 19.03 22.93
N ASP A 126 -30.41 19.32 23.62
CA ASP A 126 -31.14 18.40 24.49
C ASP A 126 -32.22 17.61 23.76
N THR A 127 -32.38 17.83 22.46
CA THR A 127 -33.37 17.13 21.64
C THR A 127 -33.07 15.65 21.57
N ILE A 128 -34.04 14.82 22.01
CA ILE A 128 -33.92 13.36 21.99
C ILE A 128 -34.21 12.85 20.58
N ILE A 129 -33.32 12.01 20.06
CA ILE A 129 -33.40 11.44 18.72
C ILE A 129 -34.25 10.17 18.70
N ARG A 130 -35.15 10.07 17.74
CA ARG A 130 -36.09 8.97 17.56
C ARG A 130 -35.85 8.21 16.26
N ASN A 131 -36.46 7.04 16.15
CA ASN A 131 -36.40 6.26 14.91
C ASN A 131 -37.02 7.04 13.74
N GLY A 132 -36.32 7.09 12.61
CA GLY A 132 -36.76 7.82 11.41
C GLY A 132 -36.30 9.28 11.36
N ASP A 133 -35.75 9.82 12.44
CA ASP A 133 -35.23 11.18 12.42
C ASP A 133 -34.05 11.31 11.46
N LEU A 134 -34.08 12.37 10.63
CA LEU A 134 -33.03 12.77 9.72
C LEU A 134 -32.21 13.90 10.36
N ILE A 135 -30.96 13.62 10.65
CA ILE A 135 -29.99 14.59 11.14
C ILE A 135 -29.21 15.13 9.94
N CYS A 136 -29.23 16.45 9.75
CA CYS A 136 -28.42 17.15 8.76
C CYS A 136 -27.40 18.04 9.48
N HIS A 137 -26.15 18.03 9.03
CA HIS A 137 -25.10 18.89 9.55
C HIS A 137 -24.37 19.56 8.38
N ARG A 138 -24.56 20.85 8.20
CA ARG A 138 -23.89 21.67 7.19
C ARG A 138 -22.58 22.19 7.76
N ILE A 139 -21.48 21.86 7.13
CA ILE A 139 -20.13 22.26 7.55
C ILE A 139 -19.38 22.93 6.41
N HIS A 140 -18.50 23.86 6.75
CA HIS A 140 -17.48 24.37 5.84
C HIS A 140 -16.26 23.47 5.95
N ARG A 141 -16.00 22.67 4.91
CA ARG A 141 -14.94 21.64 4.93
C ARG A 141 -13.61 22.22 4.49
N HIS A 142 -12.58 21.86 5.26
CA HIS A 142 -11.19 22.06 4.95
C HIS A 142 -10.54 20.69 4.84
N GLU A 143 -10.36 20.22 3.60
CA GLU A 143 -9.70 18.92 3.40
C GLU A 143 -8.19 19.08 3.51
N PRO A 144 -7.51 18.14 4.18
CA PRO A 144 -6.07 18.11 4.14
C PRO A 144 -5.58 17.95 2.70
N PRO A 145 -4.47 18.61 2.32
CA PRO A 145 -3.84 18.35 1.05
C PRO A 145 -3.32 16.90 0.98
N VAL A 146 -3.23 16.39 -0.24
CA VAL A 146 -2.71 15.06 -0.56
C VAL A 146 -1.58 15.19 -1.57
N SER A 147 -0.90 14.09 -1.89
CA SER A 147 0.12 14.07 -2.93
C SER A 147 -0.44 14.56 -4.27
N SER A 148 0.33 15.40 -4.96
CA SER A 148 -0.01 15.88 -6.32
C SER A 148 0.30 14.86 -7.41
N ARG A 149 0.98 13.74 -7.09
CA ARG A 149 1.29 12.68 -8.06
C ARG A 149 -0.01 12.19 -8.74
N PRO A 150 -0.01 12.01 -10.06
CA PRO A 150 -1.20 11.58 -10.80
C PRO A 150 -1.59 10.14 -10.44
N VAL A 151 -2.88 9.84 -10.56
CA VAL A 151 -3.38 8.46 -10.53
C VAL A 151 -3.15 7.87 -11.92
N LYS A 152 -2.17 6.97 -12.08
CA LYS A 152 -1.87 6.36 -13.37
C LYS A 152 -2.83 5.20 -13.65
N ILE A 153 -3.42 5.15 -14.85
CA ILE A 153 -4.21 4.03 -15.33
C ILE A 153 -3.24 3.01 -15.94
N VAL A 154 -3.13 1.83 -15.33
CA VAL A 154 -2.28 0.72 -15.80
C VAL A 154 -2.98 -0.08 -16.91
N SER A 155 -4.28 -0.31 -16.72
CA SER A 155 -5.13 -1.03 -17.68
C SER A 155 -6.58 -0.66 -17.47
N GLN A 156 -7.38 -0.78 -18.52
CA GLN A 156 -8.80 -0.52 -18.47
C GLN A 156 -9.54 -1.35 -19.50
N ASP A 157 -10.61 -2.02 -19.08
CA ASP A 157 -11.57 -2.70 -19.94
C ASP A 157 -13.00 -2.17 -19.71
N GLU A 158 -14.02 -2.88 -20.19
CA GLU A 158 -15.43 -2.50 -20.02
C GLU A 158 -15.90 -2.56 -18.56
N ASN A 159 -15.30 -3.40 -17.73
CA ASN A 159 -15.74 -3.72 -16.37
C ASN A 159 -14.83 -3.13 -15.30
N ILE A 160 -13.51 -3.13 -15.51
CA ILE A 160 -12.49 -2.88 -14.52
C ILE A 160 -11.54 -1.76 -14.99
N VAL A 161 -11.12 -0.94 -14.05
CA VAL A 161 -9.99 -0.02 -14.19
C VAL A 161 -8.93 -0.47 -13.20
N VAL A 162 -7.72 -0.71 -13.69
CA VAL A 162 -6.53 -1.03 -12.90
C VAL A 162 -5.67 0.22 -12.84
N ILE A 163 -5.33 0.66 -11.65
CA ILE A 163 -4.54 1.86 -11.45
C ILE A 163 -3.26 1.58 -10.66
N ASP A 164 -2.27 2.44 -10.86
CA ASP A 164 -1.19 2.66 -9.91
C ASP A 164 -1.57 3.85 -9.03
N LYS A 165 -1.97 3.53 -7.79
CA LYS A 165 -2.39 4.54 -6.80
C LYS A 165 -1.17 5.28 -6.28
N PRO A 166 -1.11 6.61 -6.37
CA PRO A 166 -0.04 7.36 -5.72
C PRO A 166 -0.11 7.23 -4.21
N SER A 167 1.05 7.29 -3.56
CA SER A 167 1.15 7.42 -2.11
C SER A 167 0.50 8.72 -1.61
N GLY A 168 0.04 8.77 -0.38
CA GLY A 168 -0.52 9.96 0.25
C GLY A 168 -1.99 10.25 -0.08
N VAL A 169 -2.63 9.50 -0.98
CA VAL A 169 -4.03 9.70 -1.41
C VAL A 169 -4.93 8.59 -0.86
N PRO A 170 -5.99 8.92 -0.10
CA PRO A 170 -6.98 7.93 0.34
C PRO A 170 -7.79 7.38 -0.84
N VAL A 171 -8.27 6.14 -0.71
CA VAL A 171 -9.02 5.47 -1.80
C VAL A 171 -10.39 6.10 -2.03
N HIS A 172 -11.16 6.31 -0.96
CA HIS A 172 -12.55 6.79 -0.99
C HIS A 172 -12.81 7.76 0.15
N PRO A 173 -13.93 8.53 0.12
CA PRO A 173 -14.26 9.45 1.19
C PRO A 173 -14.22 8.82 2.58
N THR A 174 -13.39 9.37 3.44
CA THR A 174 -13.23 8.94 4.82
C THR A 174 -12.71 10.07 5.69
N GLY A 175 -13.24 10.22 6.91
CA GLY A 175 -12.82 11.26 7.85
C GLY A 175 -12.85 12.67 7.23
N ARG A 176 -11.69 13.30 7.17
CA ARG A 176 -11.56 14.66 6.63
C ARG A 176 -11.46 14.73 5.10
N PHE A 177 -11.22 13.59 4.42
CA PHE A 177 -11.03 13.51 2.97
C PHE A 177 -12.33 13.16 2.26
N ARG A 178 -12.64 13.85 1.15
CA ARG A 178 -13.73 13.55 0.23
C ARG A 178 -13.29 13.76 -1.22
N HIS A 179 -13.04 15.00 -1.64
CA HIS A 179 -12.55 15.30 -2.99
C HIS A 179 -11.10 14.87 -3.18
N ASN A 180 -10.27 15.01 -2.15
CA ASN A 180 -8.90 14.51 -2.13
C ASN A 180 -8.85 12.99 -1.92
N THR A 181 -9.53 12.22 -2.79
CA THR A 181 -9.55 10.76 -2.80
C THR A 181 -9.45 10.23 -4.23
N VAL A 182 -8.94 9.00 -4.38
CA VAL A 182 -8.79 8.36 -5.70
C VAL A 182 -10.09 8.35 -6.49
N THR A 183 -11.21 8.01 -5.85
CA THR A 183 -12.51 7.95 -6.53
C THR A 183 -12.98 9.29 -7.08
N TYR A 184 -12.74 10.38 -6.34
CA TYR A 184 -13.10 11.72 -6.79
C TYR A 184 -12.11 12.29 -7.80
N ILE A 185 -10.80 12.01 -7.65
CA ILE A 185 -9.79 12.40 -8.63
C ILE A 185 -10.08 11.74 -9.97
N LEU A 186 -10.35 10.42 -10.00
CA LEU A 186 -10.71 9.71 -11.23
C LEU A 186 -12.01 10.23 -11.87
N LYS A 187 -13.01 10.55 -11.04
CA LYS A 187 -14.25 11.16 -11.54
C LYS A 187 -13.96 12.51 -12.20
N LYS A 188 -13.16 13.36 -11.58
CA LYS A 188 -12.91 14.73 -12.06
C LYS A 188 -11.92 14.78 -13.23
N GLU A 189 -10.84 14.03 -13.16
CA GLU A 189 -9.75 14.09 -14.16
C GLU A 189 -10.00 13.18 -15.36
N HIS A 190 -10.71 12.05 -15.15
CA HIS A 190 -10.93 11.03 -16.19
C HIS A 190 -12.41 10.76 -16.50
N GLY A 191 -13.35 11.43 -15.83
CA GLY A 191 -14.81 11.17 -16.01
C GLY A 191 -15.27 9.80 -15.51
N LEU A 192 -14.44 9.09 -14.72
CA LEU A 192 -14.68 7.72 -14.29
C LEU A 192 -15.40 7.66 -12.94
N ASN A 193 -16.65 7.16 -12.94
CA ASN A 193 -17.33 6.77 -11.71
C ASN A 193 -17.00 5.32 -11.38
N VAL A 194 -16.27 5.08 -10.28
CA VAL A 194 -15.69 3.79 -9.97
C VAL A 194 -16.03 3.30 -8.56
N HIS A 195 -15.99 1.98 -8.39
CA HIS A 195 -16.23 1.29 -7.13
C HIS A 195 -14.95 0.52 -6.73
N PRO A 196 -14.31 0.85 -5.60
CA PRO A 196 -13.10 0.14 -5.16
C PRO A 196 -13.36 -1.35 -4.93
N CYS A 197 -12.52 -2.22 -5.52
CA CYS A 197 -12.58 -3.67 -5.33
C CYS A 197 -11.68 -4.12 -4.18
N ASN A 198 -10.57 -3.43 -3.98
CA ASN A 198 -9.66 -3.57 -2.84
C ASN A 198 -9.32 -2.19 -2.30
N ARG A 199 -8.58 -2.16 -1.22
CA ARG A 199 -8.09 -0.90 -0.66
C ARG A 199 -6.62 -1.03 -0.28
N LEU A 200 -5.90 0.06 -0.48
CA LEU A 200 -4.57 0.30 0.06
C LEU A 200 -4.68 1.37 1.14
N ASP A 201 -3.78 1.36 2.09
CA ASP A 201 -3.66 2.44 3.06
C ASP A 201 -3.34 3.76 2.34
N ARG A 202 -3.65 4.89 2.96
CA ARG A 202 -3.43 6.21 2.33
C ARG A 202 -1.99 6.39 1.84
N LEU A 203 -1.02 6.01 2.67
CA LEU A 203 0.42 6.16 2.39
C LEU A 203 1.00 5.06 1.52
N THR A 204 0.31 3.91 1.36
CA THR A 204 0.73 2.82 0.49
C THR A 204 0.42 3.15 -0.96
N SER A 205 1.37 2.97 -1.85
CA SER A 205 1.23 3.15 -3.30
C SER A 205 1.01 1.82 -4.02
N GLY A 206 0.71 1.88 -5.32
CA GLY A 206 0.72 0.74 -6.22
C GLY A 206 -0.64 0.26 -6.69
N LEU A 207 -0.66 -0.97 -7.14
CA LEU A 207 -1.74 -1.59 -7.90
C LEU A 207 -3.05 -1.67 -7.13
N MET A 208 -4.11 -1.15 -7.74
CA MET A 208 -5.45 -1.19 -7.18
C MET A 208 -6.51 -1.41 -8.26
N PHE A 209 -7.58 -2.13 -7.92
CA PHE A 209 -8.66 -2.49 -8.82
C PHE A 209 -9.94 -1.73 -8.48
N LEU A 210 -10.59 -1.24 -9.52
CA LEU A 210 -11.81 -0.44 -9.43
C LEU A 210 -12.83 -0.96 -10.44
N GLY A 211 -14.03 -1.31 -9.99
CA GLY A 211 -15.12 -1.68 -10.88
C GLY A 211 -15.81 -0.44 -11.46
N LYS A 212 -16.11 -0.44 -12.74
CA LYS A 212 -16.93 0.59 -13.39
C LYS A 212 -18.40 0.51 -12.99
N THR A 213 -18.82 -0.66 -12.51
CA THR A 213 -20.15 -0.91 -11.93
C THR A 213 -20.03 -1.62 -10.58
N ALA A 214 -21.05 -1.50 -9.74
CA ALA A 214 -21.09 -2.24 -8.47
C ALA A 214 -20.99 -3.76 -8.67
N LYS A 215 -21.62 -4.31 -9.73
CA LYS A 215 -21.59 -5.73 -10.06
C LYS A 215 -20.18 -6.20 -10.49
N ALA A 216 -19.46 -5.36 -11.26
CA ALA A 216 -18.08 -5.66 -11.67
C ALA A 216 -17.14 -5.64 -10.46
N ALA A 217 -17.33 -4.65 -9.56
CA ALA A 217 -16.56 -4.59 -8.32
C ALA A 217 -16.81 -5.80 -7.43
N GLU A 218 -18.05 -6.25 -7.28
CA GLU A 218 -18.42 -7.42 -6.47
C GLU A 218 -17.71 -8.69 -6.94
N ARG A 219 -17.69 -8.97 -8.25
CA ARG A 219 -16.97 -10.11 -8.83
C ARG A 219 -15.48 -10.10 -8.50
N MET A 220 -14.82 -8.96 -8.69
CA MET A 220 -13.39 -8.81 -8.38
C MET A 220 -13.12 -8.94 -6.87
N VAL A 221 -14.00 -8.39 -6.03
CA VAL A 221 -13.93 -8.54 -4.57
C VAL A 221 -14.01 -10.00 -4.15
N ASP A 222 -14.86 -10.79 -4.78
CA ASP A 222 -15.01 -12.21 -4.45
C ASP A 222 -13.76 -13.01 -4.82
N GLN A 223 -13.15 -12.80 -5.99
CA GLN A 223 -11.87 -13.40 -6.36
C GLN A 223 -10.77 -13.08 -5.34
N ILE A 224 -10.67 -11.81 -4.91
CA ILE A 224 -9.67 -11.38 -3.92
C ILE A 224 -9.93 -12.02 -2.54
N LYS A 225 -11.20 -12.11 -2.12
CA LYS A 225 -11.58 -12.69 -0.82
C LYS A 225 -11.35 -14.20 -0.75
N ASN A 226 -11.58 -14.91 -1.85
CA ASN A 226 -11.40 -16.35 -1.96
C ASN A 226 -9.92 -16.76 -1.99
N ARG A 227 -8.99 -15.79 -1.92
CA ARG A 227 -7.54 -16.01 -1.98
C ARG A 227 -7.06 -16.60 -3.31
N GLU A 228 -7.82 -16.39 -4.37
CA GLU A 228 -7.50 -16.84 -5.73
C GLU A 228 -6.44 -15.93 -6.38
N VAL A 229 -6.28 -14.73 -5.87
CA VAL A 229 -5.36 -13.69 -6.36
C VAL A 229 -4.07 -13.70 -5.57
N SER A 230 -2.96 -14.00 -6.23
CA SER A 230 -1.61 -13.80 -5.73
C SER A 230 -1.27 -12.31 -5.70
N LYS A 231 -0.64 -11.85 -4.62
CA LYS A 231 -0.29 -10.44 -4.40
C LYS A 231 1.18 -10.33 -4.04
N GLN A 232 1.85 -9.37 -4.65
CA GLN A 232 3.25 -9.08 -4.37
C GLN A 232 3.39 -7.58 -4.06
N TYR A 233 4.12 -7.29 -3.00
CA TYR A 233 4.45 -5.94 -2.57
C TYR A 233 5.97 -5.78 -2.48
N ILE A 234 6.44 -4.57 -2.64
CA ILE A 234 7.84 -4.18 -2.40
C ILE A 234 7.86 -3.30 -1.16
N ALA A 235 8.81 -3.56 -0.26
CA ALA A 235 9.05 -2.75 0.93
C ALA A 235 10.52 -2.41 1.08
N LYS A 236 10.86 -1.19 1.56
CA LYS A 236 12.22 -0.81 1.99
C LYS A 236 12.26 -0.84 3.52
N VAL A 237 13.09 -1.71 4.08
CA VAL A 237 13.12 -2.02 5.50
C VAL A 237 14.47 -1.72 6.14
N VAL A 238 14.48 -1.52 7.45
CA VAL A 238 15.68 -1.24 8.24
C VAL A 238 16.57 -2.49 8.33
N GLY A 239 17.86 -2.31 8.09
CA GLY A 239 18.90 -3.30 8.31
C GLY A 239 18.96 -4.39 7.25
N GLU A 240 19.86 -5.36 7.49
CA GLU A 240 20.09 -6.52 6.62
C GLU A 240 19.00 -7.58 6.85
N PHE A 241 18.00 -7.63 5.94
CA PHE A 241 17.00 -8.71 5.95
C PHE A 241 17.66 -10.03 5.51
N PRO A 242 17.31 -11.19 6.12
CA PRO A 242 17.88 -12.49 5.73
C PRO A 242 17.76 -12.79 4.23
N VAL A 243 18.74 -13.52 3.69
CA VAL A 243 18.76 -13.92 2.26
C VAL A 243 17.70 -14.98 1.99
N GLU A 244 17.51 -15.89 2.94
CA GLU A 244 16.56 -16.99 2.85
C GLU A 244 15.12 -16.45 2.86
N GLU A 245 14.25 -17.14 2.14
CA GLU A 245 12.83 -16.82 2.15
C GLU A 245 12.22 -17.11 3.53
N ILE A 246 11.61 -16.11 4.15
CA ILE A 246 10.96 -16.22 5.46
C ILE A 246 9.45 -16.29 5.29
N THR A 247 8.83 -17.31 5.86
CA THR A 247 7.39 -17.40 6.02
C THR A 247 7.02 -17.04 7.46
N LEU A 248 6.26 -15.96 7.63
CA LEU A 248 5.69 -15.58 8.92
C LEU A 248 4.19 -15.86 8.93
N ASP A 249 3.77 -16.74 9.85
CA ASP A 249 2.36 -17.10 10.09
C ASP A 249 2.00 -16.66 11.52
N LYS A 250 1.60 -15.40 11.66
CA LYS A 250 1.30 -14.78 12.95
C LYS A 250 0.02 -13.96 12.86
N PRO A 251 -0.96 -14.23 13.73
CA PRO A 251 -2.28 -13.61 13.65
C PRO A 251 -2.23 -12.13 14.02
N VAL A 252 -3.03 -11.32 13.31
CA VAL A 252 -3.12 -9.87 13.50
C VAL A 252 -4.42 -9.49 14.20
N TYR A 253 -4.30 -8.72 15.27
CA TYR A 253 -5.39 -8.20 16.10
C TYR A 253 -5.44 -6.67 16.02
N THR A 254 -6.64 -6.12 15.85
CA THR A 254 -6.85 -4.67 15.97
C THR A 254 -6.96 -4.32 17.44
N TYR A 255 -5.86 -3.83 18.03
CA TYR A 255 -5.77 -3.57 19.46
C TYR A 255 -6.51 -2.29 19.85
N ASP A 256 -6.20 -1.18 19.19
CA ASP A 256 -6.89 0.08 19.40
C ASP A 256 -7.22 0.77 18.07
N PRO A 257 -8.50 0.72 17.65
CA PRO A 257 -8.92 1.34 16.40
C PRO A 257 -8.87 2.88 16.43
N ARG A 258 -8.82 3.50 17.63
CA ARG A 258 -8.77 4.97 17.77
C ARG A 258 -7.45 5.54 17.27
N VAL A 259 -6.37 4.79 17.49
CA VAL A 259 -5.01 5.14 17.05
C VAL A 259 -4.51 4.25 15.91
N SER A 260 -5.43 3.49 15.29
CA SER A 260 -5.14 2.52 14.20
C SER A 260 -4.06 1.50 14.56
N LEU A 261 -3.91 1.17 15.83
CA LEU A 261 -2.94 0.21 16.31
C LEU A 261 -3.42 -1.22 16.09
N ASN A 262 -2.65 -1.97 15.31
CA ASN A 262 -2.80 -3.40 15.15
C ASN A 262 -1.51 -4.07 15.64
N ILE A 263 -1.63 -5.25 16.24
CA ILE A 263 -0.50 -6.00 16.83
C ILE A 263 -0.63 -7.48 16.50
N ILE A 264 0.44 -8.25 16.73
CA ILE A 264 0.34 -9.70 16.77
C ILE A 264 -0.22 -10.11 18.11
N ASP A 265 -1.26 -10.96 18.08
CA ASP A 265 -1.87 -11.55 19.27
C ASP A 265 -2.39 -12.95 18.94
N GLU A 266 -1.77 -13.96 19.54
CA GLU A 266 -2.05 -15.38 19.26
C GLU A 266 -3.46 -15.84 19.68
N LYS A 267 -4.11 -15.12 20.59
CA LYS A 267 -5.42 -15.49 21.12
C LYS A 267 -6.57 -14.75 20.46
N LEU A 268 -6.39 -13.47 20.19
CA LEU A 268 -7.44 -12.57 19.70
C LEU A 268 -7.25 -12.22 18.22
N GLY A 269 -6.08 -12.51 17.66
CA GLY A 269 -5.73 -12.19 16.28
C GLY A 269 -6.47 -13.04 15.25
N LYS A 270 -6.64 -12.49 14.08
CA LYS A 270 -7.14 -13.19 12.90
C LYS A 270 -5.97 -13.73 12.11
N GLU A 271 -6.09 -14.96 11.63
CA GLU A 271 -5.09 -15.60 10.75
C GLU A 271 -4.48 -14.62 9.75
N ALA A 272 -3.15 -14.57 9.73
CA ALA A 272 -2.41 -13.72 8.83
C ALA A 272 -1.06 -14.37 8.50
N LYS A 273 -0.80 -14.58 7.19
CA LYS A 273 0.40 -15.22 6.69
C LYS A 273 1.03 -14.40 5.58
N THR A 274 2.35 -14.18 5.66
CA THR A 274 3.13 -13.46 4.65
C THR A 274 4.45 -14.16 4.41
N ILE A 275 4.86 -14.26 3.13
CA ILE A 275 6.20 -14.71 2.74
C ILE A 275 7.01 -13.47 2.38
N PHE A 276 8.28 -13.46 2.79
CA PHE A 276 9.25 -12.40 2.56
C PHE A 276 10.49 -12.94 1.88
N LYS A 277 11.00 -12.21 0.89
CA LYS A 277 12.26 -12.52 0.22
C LYS A 277 13.06 -11.24 -0.01
N ARG A 278 14.32 -11.21 0.43
CA ARG A 278 15.21 -10.08 0.14
C ARG A 278 15.50 -10.00 -1.36
N LEU A 279 15.40 -8.82 -1.94
CA LEU A 279 15.79 -8.53 -3.32
C LEU A 279 17.17 -7.89 -3.40
N SER A 280 17.46 -6.95 -2.50
CA SER A 280 18.76 -6.27 -2.40
C SER A 280 19.03 -5.77 -0.99
N TYR A 281 20.31 -5.45 -0.70
CA TYR A 281 20.74 -4.80 0.52
C TYR A 281 21.88 -3.81 0.21
N ASP A 282 21.71 -2.55 0.59
CA ASP A 282 22.64 -1.47 0.26
C ASP A 282 23.72 -1.20 1.33
N GLY A 283 23.77 -2.01 2.39
CA GLY A 283 24.65 -1.81 3.55
C GLY A 283 23.94 -1.17 4.75
N GLU A 284 22.76 -0.60 4.55
CA GLU A 284 21.94 0.04 5.59
C GLU A 284 20.48 -0.44 5.57
N TYR A 285 19.91 -0.61 4.37
CA TYR A 285 18.51 -0.95 4.15
C TYR A 285 18.35 -2.10 3.16
N SER A 286 17.32 -2.91 3.35
CA SER A 286 16.97 -3.98 2.42
C SER A 286 15.70 -3.65 1.63
N ILE A 287 15.69 -4.04 0.35
CA ILE A 287 14.46 -4.12 -0.46
C ILE A 287 13.94 -5.54 -0.34
N VAL A 288 12.67 -5.67 0.08
CA VAL A 288 12.04 -6.95 0.37
C VAL A 288 10.77 -7.13 -0.47
N LEU A 289 10.68 -8.27 -1.14
CA LEU A 289 9.46 -8.75 -1.78
C LEU A 289 8.57 -9.40 -0.71
N CYS A 290 7.33 -8.92 -0.60
CA CYS A 290 6.35 -9.39 0.37
C CYS A 290 5.17 -10.05 -0.37
N LYS A 291 4.84 -11.30 -0.04
CA LYS A 291 3.73 -12.06 -0.63
C LYS A 291 2.70 -12.39 0.46
N PRO A 292 1.70 -11.52 0.71
CA PRO A 292 0.69 -11.78 1.72
C PRO A 292 -0.40 -12.73 1.19
N TYR A 293 -0.63 -13.86 1.87
CA TYR A 293 -1.74 -14.78 1.59
C TYR A 293 -3.08 -14.24 2.10
N THR A 294 -3.04 -13.44 3.14
CA THR A 294 -4.19 -12.78 3.76
C THR A 294 -4.07 -11.27 3.58
N GLY A 295 -5.12 -10.51 3.90
CA GLY A 295 -5.14 -9.05 3.76
C GLY A 295 -5.66 -8.36 5.01
N ARG A 296 -4.97 -8.50 6.16
CA ARG A 296 -5.35 -7.79 7.38
C ARG A 296 -4.82 -6.37 7.34
N THR A 297 -5.50 -5.48 8.05
CA THR A 297 -5.04 -4.08 8.18
C THR A 297 -3.62 -4.04 8.72
N HIS A 298 -2.73 -3.32 8.03
CA HIS A 298 -1.31 -3.16 8.34
C HIS A 298 -0.50 -4.48 8.39
N GLN A 299 -1.00 -5.59 7.85
CA GLN A 299 -0.39 -6.92 7.99
C GLN A 299 1.10 -6.95 7.66
N ILE A 300 1.51 -6.49 6.47
CA ILE A 300 2.93 -6.50 6.04
C ILE A 300 3.77 -5.64 6.99
N ARG A 301 3.27 -4.48 7.38
CA ARG A 301 3.95 -3.51 8.25
C ARG A 301 4.25 -4.12 9.63
N ILE A 302 3.25 -4.80 10.22
CA ILE A 302 3.35 -5.44 11.53
C ILE A 302 4.25 -6.68 11.46
N HIS A 303 4.14 -7.48 10.41
CA HIS A 303 4.96 -8.66 10.22
C HIS A 303 6.44 -8.29 10.06
N LEU A 304 6.76 -7.24 9.29
CA LEU A 304 8.13 -6.74 9.15
C LEU A 304 8.67 -6.18 10.48
N GLN A 305 7.85 -5.45 11.23
CA GLN A 305 8.20 -4.98 12.57
C GLN A 305 8.51 -6.15 13.51
N TYR A 306 7.65 -7.17 13.52
CA TYR A 306 7.82 -8.36 14.35
C TYR A 306 9.14 -9.09 14.06
N LEU A 307 9.56 -9.15 12.79
CA LEU A 307 10.85 -9.71 12.39
C LEU A 307 12.05 -8.82 12.77
N GLY A 308 11.82 -7.61 13.24
CA GLY A 308 12.87 -6.64 13.59
C GLY A 308 13.36 -5.79 12.41
N HIS A 309 12.65 -5.83 11.28
CA HIS A 309 12.95 -5.07 10.07
C HIS A 309 11.76 -4.20 9.66
N PRO A 310 11.37 -3.19 10.47
CA PRO A 310 10.24 -2.32 10.12
C PRO A 310 10.50 -1.56 8.83
N ILE A 311 9.44 -1.14 8.15
CA ILE A 311 9.55 -0.22 7.01
C ILE A 311 10.13 1.10 7.51
N ILE A 312 11.16 1.62 6.85
CA ILE A 312 12.00 2.74 7.33
C ILE A 312 11.20 3.96 7.76
N ASN A 313 10.26 4.37 6.93
CA ASN A 313 9.47 5.59 7.14
C ASN A 313 8.05 5.30 7.63
N ASP A 314 7.83 4.14 8.26
CA ASP A 314 6.53 3.80 8.79
C ASP A 314 6.22 4.67 10.02
N PRO A 315 5.20 5.55 9.94
CA PRO A 315 4.91 6.49 11.01
C PRO A 315 4.40 5.82 12.29
N ILE A 316 3.90 4.61 12.20
CA ILE A 316 3.36 3.87 13.36
C ILE A 316 4.37 2.85 13.86
N TYR A 317 4.95 2.03 12.97
CA TYR A 317 5.64 0.80 13.35
C TYR A 317 7.17 0.89 13.34
N SER A 318 7.78 2.02 12.96
CA SER A 318 9.24 2.16 12.91
C SER A 318 9.81 3.19 13.88
N SER A 319 9.00 3.78 14.77
CA SER A 319 9.46 4.85 15.67
C SER A 319 9.95 4.30 17.01
N PRO A 320 11.22 4.50 17.37
CA PRO A 320 11.73 4.16 18.71
C PRO A 320 11.02 4.92 19.83
N ASP A 321 10.58 6.17 19.58
CA ASP A 321 9.83 6.97 20.55
C ASP A 321 8.47 6.35 20.93
N ILE A 322 7.92 5.49 20.05
CA ILE A 322 6.66 4.80 20.29
C ILE A 322 6.91 3.42 20.88
N TRP A 323 7.86 2.66 20.32
CA TRP A 323 8.05 1.23 20.59
C TRP A 323 9.23 0.90 21.51
N GLY A 324 10.09 1.89 21.83
CA GLY A 324 11.35 1.68 22.52
C GLY A 324 12.43 1.08 21.61
N ASP A 325 13.56 0.69 22.20
CA ASP A 325 14.76 0.24 21.45
C ASP A 325 14.55 -1.07 20.66
N SER A 326 13.68 -1.97 21.15
CA SER A 326 13.34 -3.22 20.44
C SER A 326 12.49 -3.00 19.20
N ILE A 327 11.87 -1.82 19.07
CA ILE A 327 10.90 -1.45 18.01
C ILE A 327 9.81 -2.53 17.85
N GLY A 328 9.43 -3.22 18.93
CA GLY A 328 8.39 -4.27 18.93
C GLY A 328 8.81 -5.59 18.26
N LYS A 329 10.10 -5.84 18.07
CA LYS A 329 10.62 -7.13 17.58
C LYS A 329 10.12 -8.27 18.46
N ASN A 330 9.72 -9.40 17.83
CA ASN A 330 9.16 -10.58 18.49
C ASN A 330 7.90 -10.29 19.34
N GLY A 331 7.25 -9.13 19.17
CA GLY A 331 6.13 -8.70 19.99
C GLY A 331 6.52 -8.19 21.39
N GLU A 332 7.78 -7.83 21.58
CA GLU A 332 8.30 -7.30 22.84
C GLU A 332 8.07 -5.79 22.93
N PHE A 333 7.01 -5.38 23.62
CA PHE A 333 6.69 -3.99 23.88
C PHE A 333 5.68 -3.81 25.01
N ASP A 334 5.65 -2.63 25.62
CA ASP A 334 4.65 -2.23 26.60
C ASP A 334 3.42 -1.64 25.87
N LYS A 335 2.33 -2.41 25.84
CA LYS A 335 1.07 -2.03 25.17
C LYS A 335 0.54 -0.67 25.64
N SER A 336 0.64 -0.39 26.94
CA SER A 336 0.11 0.84 27.53
C SER A 336 0.91 2.06 27.10
N LYS A 337 2.24 1.95 27.11
CA LYS A 337 3.14 3.02 26.67
C LYS A 337 2.99 3.31 25.18
N VAL A 338 2.86 2.27 24.35
CA VAL A 338 2.62 2.42 22.90
C VAL A 338 1.32 3.18 22.64
N VAL A 339 0.23 2.80 23.31
CA VAL A 339 -1.06 3.51 23.16
C VAL A 339 -0.94 4.96 23.63
N GLU A 340 -0.33 5.21 24.78
CA GLU A 340 -0.13 6.58 25.30
C GLU A 340 0.69 7.44 24.34
N SER A 341 1.78 6.89 23.79
CA SER A 341 2.63 7.57 22.80
C SER A 341 1.87 7.85 21.52
N LEU A 342 1.10 6.88 21.01
CA LEU A 342 0.24 7.06 19.84
C LEU A 342 -0.92 8.03 20.10
N GLU A 343 -1.48 8.06 21.31
CA GLU A 343 -2.48 9.05 21.67
C GLU A 343 -1.92 10.47 21.75
N LYS A 344 -0.70 10.64 22.27
CA LYS A 344 0.01 11.94 22.25
C LYS A 344 0.22 12.41 20.82
N VAL A 345 0.70 11.52 19.98
CA VAL A 345 0.86 11.77 18.56
C VAL A 345 -0.51 11.98 17.91
N GLY A 346 -1.53 11.23 18.27
CA GLY A 346 -2.86 11.22 17.67
C GLY A 346 -3.82 12.29 18.17
N LYS A 347 -3.58 12.94 19.32
CA LYS A 347 -4.38 14.12 19.74
C LYS A 347 -4.25 15.27 18.77
N THR A 348 -3.19 15.25 17.99
CA THR A 348 -2.91 16.16 16.91
C THR A 348 -3.35 15.64 15.57
N MET A 349 -3.80 14.41 15.52
CA MET A 349 -4.02 13.67 14.31
C MET A 349 -5.28 12.84 14.42
N LEU A 350 -6.41 13.50 14.29
CA LEU A 350 -7.74 12.88 14.27
C LEU A 350 -7.93 11.83 13.15
N THR A 351 -6.91 11.59 12.37
CA THR A 351 -6.85 10.52 11.38
C THR A 351 -5.45 9.96 11.34
N SER A 352 -5.30 8.79 11.82
CA SER A 352 -4.17 7.90 12.03
C SER A 352 -3.06 7.80 10.96
N SER A 353 -3.05 8.61 9.96
CA SER A 353 -2.16 8.51 8.82
C SER A 353 -1.43 9.80 8.48
N TRP A 354 -1.43 10.75 9.39
CA TRP A 354 -0.84 12.07 9.21
C TRP A 354 0.19 12.36 10.30
N LEU A 355 1.22 11.53 10.38
CA LEU A 355 2.31 11.75 11.31
C LEU A 355 3.36 12.65 10.70
N HIS A 356 3.50 13.86 11.21
CA HIS A 356 4.61 14.76 10.92
C HIS A 356 5.80 14.41 11.83
N ARG A 357 6.75 13.64 11.34
CA ARG A 357 7.95 13.28 12.11
C ARG A 357 8.88 14.45 12.42
N ASN A 358 8.82 15.52 11.67
CA ASN A 358 9.82 16.58 11.70
C ASN A 358 9.37 17.92 12.28
N HIS A 359 8.14 18.06 12.72
CA HIS A 359 7.75 19.28 13.40
C HIS A 359 8.30 19.29 14.83
N LYS A 360 9.48 19.86 14.99
CA LYS A 360 10.03 20.33 16.28
C LYS A 360 9.21 21.53 16.81
N THR A 361 7.90 21.43 16.87
CA THR A 361 7.09 22.41 17.56
C THR A 361 7.12 22.08 19.03
N LYS A 362 7.51 23.04 19.84
CA LYS A 362 7.61 22.94 21.31
C LYS A 362 6.30 22.57 21.99
N ASN A 363 5.18 22.63 21.30
CA ASN A 363 3.86 22.24 21.75
C ASN A 363 3.46 20.99 20.97
N SER A 364 3.76 19.84 21.56
CA SER A 364 3.33 18.55 21.06
C SER A 364 1.84 18.59 20.81
N GLY A 365 1.45 18.71 19.56
CA GLY A 365 0.12 18.44 19.25
C GLY A 365 -0.66 19.45 18.46
N GLU A 366 -0.17 20.57 18.14
CA GLU A 366 -0.95 21.54 17.38
C GLU A 366 -0.45 21.61 15.95
N LEU A 367 -1.14 20.86 15.09
CA LEU A 367 -1.01 20.95 13.64
C LEU A 367 -1.77 22.17 13.09
N TYR A 368 -2.03 23.16 13.91
CA TYR A 368 -2.68 24.40 13.52
C TYR A 368 -1.67 25.39 12.98
N SER A 369 -2.02 26.05 11.88
CA SER A 369 -1.19 27.11 11.27
C SER A 369 -1.15 28.39 12.12
N GLY A 370 -2.06 28.55 13.07
CA GLY A 370 -2.33 29.80 13.78
C GLY A 370 -3.31 30.71 13.05
N GLU A 371 -3.73 30.35 11.85
CA GLU A 371 -4.71 31.09 11.04
C GLU A 371 -6.12 30.53 11.26
N LYS A 372 -7.11 31.36 11.04
CA LYS A 372 -8.52 30.96 11.05
C LYS A 372 -9.15 31.20 9.69
N CYS A 373 -10.11 30.36 9.38
CA CYS A 373 -10.91 30.54 8.17
C CYS A 373 -11.83 31.76 8.32
N ASP A 374 -11.78 32.69 7.39
CA ASP A 374 -12.60 33.90 7.38
C ASP A 374 -14.10 33.58 7.26
N VAL A 375 -14.46 32.42 6.69
CA VAL A 375 -15.86 32.02 6.46
C VAL A 375 -16.47 31.32 7.68
N CYS A 376 -15.74 30.37 8.30
CA CYS A 376 -16.30 29.53 9.38
C CYS A 376 -15.63 29.76 10.75
N GLY A 377 -14.56 30.55 10.82
CA GLY A 377 -13.84 30.85 12.04
C GLY A 377 -13.05 29.68 12.65
N GLN A 378 -12.98 28.53 11.95
CA GLN A 378 -12.22 27.36 12.41
C GLN A 378 -10.74 27.59 12.24
N ASP A 379 -9.96 27.06 13.19
CA ASP A 379 -8.50 27.02 13.08
C ASP A 379 -8.07 26.15 11.87
N LEU A 380 -7.18 26.70 11.06
CA LEU A 380 -6.64 26.01 9.90
C LEU A 380 -5.44 25.15 10.32
N TYR A 381 -5.31 24.03 9.64
CA TYR A 381 -4.19 23.10 9.89
C TYR A 381 -2.98 23.50 9.05
N THR A 382 -1.80 23.23 9.57
CA THR A 382 -0.57 23.24 8.78
C THR A 382 -0.64 22.14 7.71
N ASP A 383 0.04 22.38 6.60
CA ASP A 383 0.16 21.37 5.57
C ASP A 383 1.06 20.20 5.99
N PRO A 384 0.81 19.00 5.45
CA PRO A 384 1.75 17.91 5.60
C PRO A 384 3.05 18.22 4.87
N ASN A 385 4.18 17.76 5.42
CA ASN A 385 5.37 17.66 4.61
C ASN A 385 5.11 16.65 3.47
N PRO A 386 5.33 17.02 2.20
CA PRO A 386 5.12 16.10 1.08
C PRO A 386 5.85 14.76 1.22
N ASP A 387 7.01 14.73 1.85
CA ASP A 387 7.80 13.52 2.04
C ASP A 387 7.19 12.58 3.10
N ASP A 388 6.35 13.11 4.02
CA ASP A 388 5.58 12.31 4.98
C ASP A 388 4.31 11.68 4.35
N LEU A 389 3.99 12.03 3.11
CA LEU A 389 2.89 11.44 2.36
C LEU A 389 3.27 10.14 1.64
N GLU A 390 4.42 9.58 1.92
CA GLU A 390 4.90 8.33 1.33
C GLU A 390 5.24 7.30 2.41
N LEU A 391 4.82 6.06 2.19
CA LEU A 391 5.28 4.88 2.91
C LEU A 391 6.05 4.01 1.91
N TYR A 392 7.23 3.55 2.29
CA TYR A 392 8.03 2.68 1.44
C TYR A 392 7.45 1.26 1.40
N LEU A 393 6.19 1.19 1.02
CA LEU A 393 5.40 -0.02 0.76
C LEU A 393 4.58 0.19 -0.51
N HIS A 394 4.80 -0.68 -1.49
CA HIS A 394 4.20 -0.56 -2.82
C HIS A 394 3.57 -1.89 -3.26
N ALA A 395 2.30 -1.86 -3.66
CA ALA A 395 1.59 -3.00 -4.25
C ALA A 395 2.05 -3.21 -5.70
N TYR A 396 2.99 -4.13 -5.90
CA TYR A 396 3.74 -4.29 -7.15
C TYR A 396 3.02 -5.12 -8.21
N LYS A 397 2.59 -6.34 -7.86
CA LYS A 397 2.00 -7.28 -8.82
C LYS A 397 0.81 -8.01 -8.20
N TYR A 398 -0.26 -8.16 -8.99
CA TYR A 398 -1.38 -9.03 -8.68
C TYR A 398 -1.65 -9.97 -9.86
N GLU A 399 -1.91 -11.23 -9.55
CA GLU A 399 -2.04 -12.29 -10.54
C GLU A 399 -3.12 -13.28 -10.14
N PHE A 400 -3.91 -13.68 -11.11
CA PHE A 400 -4.93 -14.72 -11.02
C PHE A 400 -4.71 -15.73 -12.13
N ASN A 401 -4.45 -16.98 -11.78
CA ASN A 401 -4.09 -18.02 -12.76
C ASN A 401 -5.29 -18.63 -13.50
N GLY A 402 -6.52 -18.21 -13.15
CA GLY A 402 -7.75 -18.84 -13.65
C GLY A 402 -8.10 -20.09 -12.85
N THR A 403 -9.41 -20.36 -12.74
CA THR A 403 -9.92 -21.54 -12.00
C THR A 403 -10.42 -22.63 -12.93
N ASP A 404 -10.76 -22.27 -14.19
CA ASP A 404 -11.29 -23.19 -15.20
C ASP A 404 -11.16 -22.61 -16.62
N SER A 405 -11.62 -23.36 -17.61
CA SER A 405 -11.63 -22.95 -19.03
C SER A 405 -12.53 -21.74 -19.35
N GLN A 406 -13.35 -21.29 -18.43
CA GLN A 406 -14.24 -20.13 -18.58
C GLN A 406 -13.69 -18.84 -17.97
N HIS A 407 -12.68 -18.94 -17.07
CA HIS A 407 -12.06 -17.80 -16.40
C HIS A 407 -10.59 -17.69 -16.80
N ASN A 408 -10.32 -16.89 -17.82
CA ASN A 408 -8.96 -16.57 -18.23
C ASN A 408 -8.18 -15.93 -17.09
N GLY A 409 -6.95 -16.40 -16.87
CA GLY A 409 -6.02 -15.79 -15.93
C GLY A 409 -5.69 -14.35 -16.35
N TRP A 410 -5.29 -13.54 -15.37
CA TRP A 410 -4.79 -12.19 -15.61
C TRP A 410 -3.62 -11.87 -14.69
N SER A 411 -2.73 -11.00 -15.16
CA SER A 411 -1.59 -10.53 -14.40
C SER A 411 -1.39 -9.04 -14.68
N TYR A 412 -1.35 -8.23 -13.63
CA TYR A 412 -1.04 -6.81 -13.70
C TYR A 412 0.12 -6.49 -12.78
N LYS A 413 1.00 -5.62 -13.23
CA LYS A 413 2.13 -5.11 -12.45
C LYS A 413 2.34 -3.62 -12.71
N THR A 414 2.93 -2.94 -11.75
CA THR A 414 3.48 -1.59 -11.91
C THR A 414 4.97 -1.67 -12.19
N GLU A 415 5.62 -0.53 -12.42
CA GLU A 415 7.06 -0.38 -12.28
C GLU A 415 7.44 -0.41 -10.80
N PHE A 416 8.70 -0.67 -10.48
CA PHE A 416 9.20 -0.47 -9.14
C PHE A 416 9.23 1.02 -8.82
N PRO A 417 8.83 1.44 -7.60
CA PRO A 417 8.93 2.83 -7.21
C PRO A 417 10.40 3.28 -7.14
N ASP A 418 10.64 4.59 -7.35
CA ASP A 418 11.99 5.15 -7.40
C ASP A 418 12.84 4.80 -6.17
N TRP A 419 12.25 4.87 -4.97
CA TRP A 419 12.94 4.53 -3.72
C TRP A 419 13.39 3.06 -3.63
N ALA A 420 12.78 2.15 -4.41
CA ALA A 420 13.17 0.74 -4.48
C ALA A 420 14.25 0.48 -5.54
N GLN A 421 14.42 1.41 -6.49
CA GLN A 421 15.38 1.30 -7.58
C GLN A 421 16.64 2.15 -7.38
N GLU A 422 16.67 3.04 -6.41
CA GLU A 422 17.76 3.99 -6.20
C GLU A 422 19.13 3.29 -6.13
N HIS A 423 19.22 2.22 -5.34
CA HIS A 423 20.43 1.41 -5.22
C HIS A 423 20.78 0.68 -6.51
N SER A 424 19.81 -0.01 -7.13
CA SER A 424 20.04 -0.75 -8.37
C SER A 424 20.40 0.16 -9.55
N LYS A 425 19.81 1.33 -9.65
CA LYS A 425 20.15 2.32 -10.66
C LYS A 425 21.61 2.81 -10.52
N LYS A 426 22.06 3.02 -9.28
CA LYS A 426 23.45 3.40 -9.00
C LYS A 426 24.45 2.38 -9.54
N TYR A 427 24.23 1.09 -9.23
CA TYR A 427 25.15 0.04 -9.70
C TYR A 427 24.99 -0.26 -11.19
N MET A 428 23.79 -0.13 -11.74
CA MET A 428 23.61 -0.26 -13.19
C MET A 428 24.35 0.83 -13.96
N ALA A 429 24.35 2.07 -13.48
CA ALA A 429 25.16 3.15 -14.07
C ALA A 429 26.66 2.81 -14.07
N LEU A 430 27.18 2.25 -12.97
CA LEU A 430 28.56 1.78 -12.89
C LEU A 430 28.84 0.61 -13.85
N ALA A 431 27.87 -0.34 -14.00
CA ALA A 431 27.99 -1.41 -14.98
C ALA A 431 28.02 -0.89 -16.43
N ILE A 432 27.25 0.17 -16.73
CA ILE A 432 27.31 0.88 -18.01
C ILE A 432 28.70 1.49 -18.24
N ASP A 433 29.32 2.05 -17.22
CA ASP A 433 30.68 2.60 -17.33
C ASP A 433 31.72 1.50 -17.55
N GLU A 434 31.57 0.32 -16.95
CA GLU A 434 32.38 -0.85 -17.29
C GLU A 434 32.18 -1.28 -18.75
N ALA A 435 30.93 -1.34 -19.24
CA ALA A 435 30.65 -1.71 -20.64
C ALA A 435 31.34 -0.79 -21.66
N LYS A 436 31.47 0.52 -21.34
CA LYS A 436 32.17 1.50 -22.19
C LYS A 436 33.66 1.22 -22.38
N LYS A 437 34.29 0.44 -21.52
CA LYS A 437 35.69 0.01 -21.60
C LYS A 437 35.91 -1.08 -22.65
N SER A 438 34.86 -1.81 -23.04
CA SER A 438 34.97 -2.86 -24.05
C SER A 438 35.33 -2.30 -25.43
N GLU A 439 36.28 -2.94 -26.09
CA GLU A 439 36.58 -2.59 -27.49
C GLU A 439 35.45 -3.06 -28.42
N PRO A 440 34.93 -2.19 -29.29
CA PRO A 440 33.87 -2.56 -30.23
C PRO A 440 34.34 -3.62 -31.22
N THR A 441 33.50 -4.61 -31.47
CA THR A 441 33.73 -5.67 -32.48
C THR A 441 32.48 -5.96 -33.29
N PRO A 442 32.60 -6.42 -34.57
CA PRO A 442 31.40 -6.73 -35.38
C PRO A 442 30.57 -7.89 -34.90
N THR A 443 31.11 -8.75 -34.03
CA THR A 443 30.51 -10.07 -33.69
C THR A 443 30.21 -10.30 -32.20
N ALA A 444 30.46 -9.29 -31.35
CA ALA A 444 30.23 -9.45 -29.93
C ALA A 444 29.80 -8.15 -29.26
N PHE A 445 28.85 -8.24 -28.35
CA PHE A 445 28.33 -7.11 -27.59
C PHE A 445 29.36 -6.55 -26.58
N CYS A 446 29.26 -5.23 -26.34
CA CYS A 446 29.97 -4.55 -25.27
C CYS A 446 29.09 -4.55 -24.02
N VAL A 447 29.38 -5.43 -23.07
CA VAL A 447 28.64 -5.63 -21.83
C VAL A 447 29.52 -5.27 -20.64
N GLY A 448 28.94 -4.75 -19.58
CA GLY A 448 29.60 -4.53 -18.30
C GLY A 448 28.85 -5.21 -17.18
N ALA A 449 29.59 -5.69 -16.19
CA ALA A 449 29.03 -6.38 -15.03
C ALA A 449 29.73 -6.00 -13.72
N LEU A 450 28.99 -6.08 -12.60
CA LEU A 450 29.49 -5.91 -11.25
C LEU A 450 28.96 -7.01 -10.34
N LEU A 451 29.82 -7.49 -9.44
CA LEU A 451 29.43 -8.26 -8.28
C LEU A 451 29.39 -7.33 -7.07
N VAL A 452 28.27 -7.29 -6.39
CA VAL A 452 28.05 -6.44 -5.21
C VAL A 452 27.57 -7.30 -4.04
N ASN A 453 28.12 -7.07 -2.86
CA ASN A 453 27.64 -7.72 -1.64
C ASN A 453 27.60 -6.70 -0.50
N SER A 454 26.47 -6.63 0.20
CA SER A 454 26.26 -5.70 1.31
C SER A 454 26.68 -4.26 0.99
N GLY A 455 26.28 -3.77 -0.20
CA GLY A 455 26.57 -2.42 -0.66
C GLY A 455 28.00 -2.18 -1.14
N LYS A 456 28.85 -3.22 -1.16
CA LYS A 456 30.26 -3.12 -1.60
C LYS A 456 30.47 -3.83 -2.94
N ILE A 457 31.16 -3.19 -3.85
CA ILE A 457 31.57 -3.81 -5.10
C ILE A 457 32.71 -4.79 -4.79
N LEU A 458 32.48 -6.07 -5.09
CA LEU A 458 33.46 -7.15 -4.94
C LEU A 458 34.39 -7.23 -6.14
N ALA A 459 33.84 -7.14 -7.34
CA ALA A 459 34.56 -7.16 -8.60
C ALA A 459 33.74 -6.50 -9.70
N THR A 460 34.43 -6.06 -10.75
CA THR A 460 33.82 -5.54 -11.97
C THR A 460 34.30 -6.36 -13.17
N GLY A 461 33.59 -6.30 -14.28
CA GLY A 461 34.01 -6.98 -15.51
C GLY A 461 33.40 -6.32 -16.74
N TYR A 462 34.09 -6.42 -17.85
CA TYR A 462 33.55 -6.01 -19.16
C TYR A 462 33.91 -7.06 -20.23
N SER A 463 33.19 -7.02 -21.34
CA SER A 463 33.38 -7.99 -22.42
C SER A 463 34.81 -7.96 -22.95
N ARG A 464 35.47 -9.12 -23.02
CA ARG A 464 36.84 -9.29 -23.53
C ARG A 464 37.95 -8.64 -22.66
N GLU A 465 37.67 -8.38 -21.40
CA GLU A 465 38.65 -7.89 -20.43
C GLU A 465 39.77 -8.90 -20.18
N LEU A 466 39.42 -10.16 -20.00
CA LEU A 466 40.37 -11.25 -19.84
C LEU A 466 40.68 -11.88 -21.22
N PRO A 467 41.86 -12.57 -21.36
CA PRO A 467 42.25 -13.21 -22.63
C PRO A 467 41.17 -14.17 -23.17
N GLY A 468 40.97 -14.12 -24.48
CA GLY A 468 39.95 -14.90 -25.17
C GLY A 468 38.62 -14.16 -25.35
N ASN A 469 37.60 -14.89 -25.79
CA ASN A 469 36.25 -14.32 -25.94
C ASN A 469 35.48 -14.41 -24.60
N THR A 470 35.89 -13.62 -23.62
CA THR A 470 35.28 -13.59 -22.28
C THR A 470 34.13 -12.61 -22.20
N HIS A 471 33.06 -12.94 -21.46
CA HIS A 471 31.93 -12.08 -21.20
C HIS A 471 32.11 -11.32 -19.88
N ALA A 472 31.38 -10.23 -19.70
CA ALA A 472 31.51 -9.34 -18.55
C ALA A 472 31.30 -10.05 -17.21
N GLU A 473 30.25 -10.87 -17.10
CA GLU A 473 29.93 -11.64 -15.89
C GLU A 473 31.01 -12.67 -15.59
N GLN A 474 31.55 -13.32 -16.64
CA GLN A 474 32.68 -14.24 -16.52
C GLN A 474 33.91 -13.52 -15.97
N CYS A 475 34.24 -12.34 -16.52
CA CYS A 475 35.39 -11.56 -16.08
C CYS A 475 35.26 -11.13 -14.62
N ALA A 476 34.08 -10.67 -14.20
CA ALA A 476 33.84 -10.29 -12.82
C ALA A 476 34.00 -11.47 -11.85
N LEU A 477 33.46 -12.62 -12.17
CA LEU A 477 33.57 -13.85 -11.35
C LEU A 477 35.03 -14.36 -11.30
N GLU A 478 35.70 -14.51 -12.43
CA GLU A 478 37.07 -15.03 -12.50
C GLU A 478 38.07 -14.10 -11.80
N LYS A 479 37.92 -12.79 -11.90
CA LYS A 479 38.74 -11.82 -11.15
C LYS A 479 38.53 -11.97 -9.65
N TYR A 480 37.26 -12.02 -9.20
CA TYR A 480 36.96 -12.22 -7.79
C TYR A 480 37.58 -13.54 -7.24
N PHE A 481 37.42 -14.63 -7.96
CA PHE A 481 37.96 -15.94 -7.56
C PHE A 481 39.48 -15.93 -7.49
N THR A 482 40.12 -15.32 -8.47
CA THR A 482 41.60 -15.25 -8.53
C THR A 482 42.17 -14.40 -7.39
N GLU A 483 41.57 -13.22 -7.14
CA GLU A 483 42.03 -12.29 -6.11
C GLU A 483 41.86 -12.86 -4.70
N ASN A 484 40.72 -13.52 -4.46
CA ASN A 484 40.38 -14.03 -3.13
C ASN A 484 40.75 -15.51 -2.90
N LYS A 485 41.22 -16.23 -3.94
CA LYS A 485 41.56 -17.65 -3.92
C LYS A 485 40.40 -18.54 -3.46
N VAL A 486 39.23 -18.29 -4.04
CA VAL A 486 37.97 -19.00 -3.77
C VAL A 486 37.33 -19.42 -5.09
N ASP A 487 36.36 -20.33 -5.04
CA ASP A 487 35.60 -20.80 -6.19
C ASP A 487 34.13 -20.29 -6.21
N GLU A 488 33.72 -19.64 -5.12
CA GLU A 488 32.36 -19.14 -4.96
C GLU A 488 32.37 -17.71 -4.40
N VAL A 489 31.33 -16.94 -4.72
CA VAL A 489 31.08 -15.62 -4.13
C VAL A 489 30.38 -15.75 -2.77
N PRO A 490 30.47 -14.76 -1.87
CA PRO A 490 29.77 -14.82 -0.58
C PRO A 490 28.24 -14.84 -0.77
N PRO A 491 27.52 -15.49 0.17
CA PRO A 491 26.05 -15.50 0.14
C PRO A 491 25.44 -14.09 0.12
N GLY A 492 24.35 -13.92 -0.65
CA GLY A 492 23.67 -12.64 -0.80
C GLY A 492 24.35 -11.70 -1.79
N THR A 493 25.28 -12.18 -2.60
CA THR A 493 25.87 -11.40 -3.70
C THR A 493 24.81 -11.07 -4.75
N GLU A 494 24.87 -9.86 -5.26
CA GLU A 494 24.04 -9.31 -6.33
C GLU A 494 24.90 -9.16 -7.59
N LEU A 495 24.41 -9.64 -8.73
CA LEU A 495 25.03 -9.44 -10.02
C LEU A 495 24.28 -8.34 -10.78
N TYR A 496 24.98 -7.29 -11.15
CA TYR A 496 24.49 -6.26 -12.06
C TYR A 496 25.12 -6.47 -13.43
N THR A 497 24.32 -6.53 -14.49
CA THR A 497 24.81 -6.68 -15.86
C THR A 497 24.01 -5.81 -16.82
N THR A 498 24.70 -5.11 -17.72
CA THR A 498 24.04 -4.19 -18.64
C THR A 498 23.19 -4.89 -19.68
N MET A 499 23.46 -6.16 -19.96
CA MET A 499 22.65 -7.05 -20.81
C MET A 499 22.41 -8.36 -20.07
N GLU A 500 21.27 -8.97 -20.32
CA GLU A 500 20.88 -10.26 -19.74
C GLU A 500 21.97 -11.32 -19.92
N PRO A 501 22.29 -12.11 -18.85
CA PRO A 501 23.29 -13.18 -18.96
C PRO A 501 22.91 -14.19 -20.04
N CYS A 502 23.83 -14.46 -20.97
CA CYS A 502 23.56 -15.37 -22.09
C CYS A 502 23.23 -16.79 -21.62
N SER A 503 22.19 -17.38 -22.22
CA SER A 503 21.77 -18.77 -21.97
C SER A 503 22.42 -19.80 -22.92
N LEU A 504 23.06 -19.29 -23.98
CA LEU A 504 23.77 -20.10 -25.00
C LEU A 504 25.02 -19.33 -25.49
N ARG A 505 26.11 -20.04 -25.73
CA ARG A 505 27.33 -19.48 -26.37
C ARG A 505 27.69 -20.28 -27.62
N LEU A 506 27.71 -19.60 -28.76
CA LEU A 506 28.07 -20.22 -30.05
C LEU A 506 29.54 -20.67 -30.11
N SER A 507 30.39 -20.10 -29.25
CA SER A 507 31.80 -20.49 -29.12
C SER A 507 32.01 -21.85 -28.44
N GLY A 508 30.97 -22.49 -27.90
CA GLY A 508 31.07 -23.71 -27.10
C GLY A 508 31.57 -23.49 -25.66
N ASN A 509 31.90 -22.24 -25.27
CA ASN A 509 32.22 -21.92 -23.88
C ASN A 509 30.97 -21.97 -23.01
N GLU A 510 31.17 -22.13 -21.70
CA GLU A 510 30.07 -22.14 -20.71
C GLU A 510 29.30 -20.82 -20.71
N PRO A 511 27.95 -20.83 -20.81
CA PRO A 511 27.11 -19.65 -20.73
C PRO A 511 27.23 -18.92 -19.40
N CYS A 512 27.06 -17.58 -19.43
CA CYS A 512 27.10 -16.78 -18.20
C CYS A 512 26.01 -17.16 -17.22
N LEU A 513 24.82 -17.52 -17.71
CA LEU A 513 23.72 -18.02 -16.91
C LEU A 513 24.09 -19.26 -16.08
N ASP A 514 24.76 -20.24 -16.68
CA ASP A 514 25.16 -21.46 -16.00
C ASP A 514 26.26 -21.19 -14.95
N ARG A 515 27.17 -20.24 -15.22
CA ARG A 515 28.17 -19.76 -14.26
C ARG A 515 27.54 -19.13 -13.01
N VAL A 516 26.46 -18.34 -13.23
CA VAL A 516 25.69 -17.71 -12.15
C VAL A 516 24.96 -18.77 -11.31
N ILE A 517 24.30 -19.73 -11.93
CA ILE A 517 23.58 -20.80 -11.25
C ILE A 517 24.54 -21.71 -10.44
N LYS A 518 25.74 -21.98 -10.96
CA LYS A 518 26.78 -22.75 -10.25
C LYS A 518 27.27 -22.12 -8.94
N GLN A 519 26.92 -20.86 -8.67
CA GLN A 519 27.24 -20.25 -7.38
C GLN A 519 26.33 -20.74 -6.23
N ASN A 520 25.56 -21.81 -6.45
CA ASN A 520 24.81 -22.54 -5.43
C ASN A 520 23.87 -21.66 -4.57
N GLY A 521 23.29 -20.60 -5.16
CA GLY A 521 22.42 -19.66 -4.47
C GLY A 521 23.16 -18.53 -3.74
N ASN A 522 24.49 -18.50 -3.79
CA ASN A 522 25.27 -17.37 -3.23
C ASN A 522 24.98 -16.05 -3.99
N ILE A 523 24.68 -16.13 -5.30
CA ILE A 523 24.11 -15.00 -6.04
C ILE A 523 22.59 -15.01 -5.79
N SER A 524 22.11 -14.06 -5.03
CA SER A 524 20.69 -13.94 -4.64
C SER A 524 19.82 -13.24 -5.68
N SER A 525 20.42 -12.32 -6.44
CA SER A 525 19.71 -11.46 -7.40
C SER A 525 20.58 -11.13 -8.61
N VAL A 526 19.94 -11.09 -9.78
CA VAL A 526 20.52 -10.62 -11.03
C VAL A 526 19.73 -9.40 -11.51
N PHE A 527 20.41 -8.27 -11.58
CA PHE A 527 19.89 -6.99 -12.07
C PHE A 527 20.31 -6.78 -13.52
N VAL A 528 19.34 -6.56 -14.40
CA VAL A 528 19.55 -6.53 -15.85
C VAL A 528 19.18 -5.18 -16.41
N GLY A 529 20.09 -4.58 -17.17
CA GLY A 529 19.90 -3.30 -17.88
C GLY A 529 19.00 -3.44 -19.10
N VAL A 530 19.27 -4.41 -19.97
CA VAL A 530 18.46 -4.71 -21.15
C VAL A 530 18.38 -6.22 -21.39
N MET A 531 17.25 -6.68 -21.89
CA MET A 531 17.07 -8.07 -22.28
C MET A 531 17.93 -8.39 -23.52
N GLU A 532 18.43 -9.62 -23.62
CA GLU A 532 19.18 -10.06 -24.80
C GLU A 532 18.27 -10.01 -26.04
N PRO A 533 18.69 -9.32 -27.14
CA PRO A 533 17.85 -9.17 -28.33
C PRO A 533 17.52 -10.55 -28.97
N SER A 534 16.25 -10.74 -29.36
CA SER A 534 15.75 -11.97 -29.98
C SER A 534 16.40 -12.32 -31.31
N THR A 535 17.17 -11.40 -31.90
CA THR A 535 17.97 -11.61 -33.11
C THR A 535 19.12 -12.60 -32.91
N PHE A 536 19.59 -12.77 -31.66
CA PHE A 536 20.71 -13.68 -31.34
C PHE A 536 20.24 -14.95 -30.62
N VAL A 537 19.27 -14.84 -29.73
CA VAL A 537 18.70 -15.99 -29.01
C VAL A 537 17.20 -16.00 -29.21
N LYS A 538 16.72 -16.87 -30.10
CA LYS A 538 15.29 -16.95 -30.47
C LYS A 538 14.37 -17.34 -29.32
N ASN A 539 14.86 -18.03 -28.27
CA ASN A 539 14.12 -18.41 -27.07
C ASN A 539 15.02 -18.13 -25.87
N ASN A 540 14.92 -16.94 -25.31
CA ASN A 540 15.65 -16.63 -24.08
C ASN A 540 14.98 -17.32 -22.90
N VAL A 541 15.72 -18.19 -22.21
CA VAL A 541 15.26 -18.97 -21.05
C VAL A 541 15.89 -18.48 -19.74
N SER A 542 16.58 -17.34 -19.77
CA SER A 542 17.36 -16.85 -18.64
C SER A 542 16.49 -16.51 -17.44
N TYR A 543 15.35 -15.84 -17.67
CA TYR A 543 14.36 -15.55 -16.63
C TYR A 543 13.88 -16.82 -15.92
N ASP A 544 13.43 -17.83 -16.69
CA ASP A 544 12.88 -19.08 -16.15
C ASP A 544 13.94 -19.89 -15.40
N LYS A 545 15.14 -20.00 -15.97
CA LYS A 545 16.24 -20.74 -15.32
C LYS A 545 16.70 -20.08 -14.01
N LEU A 546 16.86 -18.76 -13.99
CA LEU A 546 17.25 -18.02 -12.76
C LEU A 546 16.18 -18.16 -11.68
N THR A 547 14.93 -17.95 -12.03
CA THR A 547 13.82 -18.03 -11.07
C THR A 547 13.61 -19.45 -10.55
N ASN A 548 13.77 -20.48 -11.38
CA ASN A 548 13.73 -21.89 -10.97
C ASN A 548 14.92 -22.26 -10.05
N ALA A 549 16.08 -21.61 -10.23
CA ALA A 549 17.23 -21.73 -9.33
C ALA A 549 17.08 -20.91 -8.05
N GLY A 550 15.96 -20.24 -7.83
CA GLY A 550 15.72 -19.41 -6.65
C GLY A 550 16.35 -18.02 -6.69
N ILE A 551 16.99 -17.63 -7.81
CA ILE A 551 17.65 -16.34 -8.00
C ILE A 551 16.62 -15.30 -8.46
N ASN A 552 16.61 -14.12 -7.84
CA ASN A 552 15.72 -13.04 -8.27
C ASN A 552 16.21 -12.44 -9.59
N TYR A 553 15.34 -12.33 -10.57
CA TYR A 553 15.59 -11.60 -11.82
C TYR A 553 14.89 -10.24 -11.78
N ILE A 554 15.66 -9.15 -11.87
CA ILE A 554 15.16 -7.78 -11.70
C ILE A 554 15.63 -6.93 -12.87
N LYS A 555 14.67 -6.45 -13.68
CA LYS A 555 14.94 -5.44 -14.72
C LYS A 555 15.11 -4.08 -14.05
N VAL A 556 16.19 -3.38 -14.38
CA VAL A 556 16.44 -2.00 -13.92
C VAL A 556 15.97 -1.04 -14.99
N ASP A 557 14.97 -0.20 -14.64
CA ASP A 557 14.35 0.71 -15.61
C ASP A 557 15.20 1.93 -15.89
N GLY A 558 15.07 2.46 -17.13
CA GLY A 558 15.71 3.69 -17.55
C GLY A 558 17.10 3.55 -18.18
N PHE A 559 17.58 2.33 -18.38
CA PHE A 559 18.89 2.06 -19.00
C PHE A 559 18.81 1.38 -20.38
N ASP A 560 17.61 1.08 -20.87
CA ASP A 560 17.41 0.31 -22.11
C ASP A 560 18.13 0.91 -23.32
N GLU A 561 17.90 2.19 -23.58
CA GLU A 561 18.49 2.87 -24.75
C GLU A 561 20.01 2.96 -24.66
N GLU A 562 20.54 3.32 -23.48
CA GLU A 562 22.00 3.47 -23.30
C GLU A 562 22.69 2.11 -23.35
N ALA A 563 22.12 1.08 -22.69
CA ALA A 563 22.67 -0.28 -22.68
C ALA A 563 22.70 -0.86 -24.11
N VAL A 564 21.61 -0.74 -24.87
CA VAL A 564 21.56 -1.20 -26.28
C VAL A 564 22.57 -0.44 -27.14
N LYS A 565 22.64 0.87 -27.02
CA LYS A 565 23.57 1.70 -27.81
C LYS A 565 25.04 1.33 -27.56
N ILE A 566 25.40 1.04 -26.29
CA ILE A 566 26.77 0.64 -25.97
C ILE A 566 27.02 -0.79 -26.43
N ALA A 567 26.07 -1.71 -26.14
CA ALA A 567 26.20 -3.12 -26.52
C ALA A 567 26.42 -3.28 -28.03
N ALA A 568 25.61 -2.59 -28.84
CA ALA A 568 25.66 -2.66 -30.30
C ALA A 568 26.81 -1.84 -30.92
N LYS A 569 27.66 -1.16 -30.17
CA LYS A 569 28.76 -0.38 -30.71
C LYS A 569 29.73 -1.28 -31.46
N GLY A 570 29.90 -1.02 -32.76
CA GLY A 570 30.76 -1.82 -33.68
C GLY A 570 30.07 -3.04 -34.27
N HIS A 571 28.83 -3.37 -33.89
CA HIS A 571 28.03 -4.41 -34.54
C HIS A 571 27.60 -3.95 -35.93
N VAL A 572 27.80 -4.75 -36.95
CA VAL A 572 27.39 -4.51 -38.34
C VAL A 572 26.18 -5.34 -38.72
#